data_a5729df2548e8f8bfca410598a5563dc
#
_entry.id   a5729df2548e8f8bfca410598a5563dc
#
_cell.length_a   1.000
_cell.length_b   1.000
_cell.length_c   1.000
_cell.angle_alpha   90.00
_cell.angle_beta   90.00
_cell.angle_gamma   90.00
#
_symmetry.space_group_name_H-M   'P 1'
#
loop_
_entity.id
_entity.type
_entity.pdbx_description
1 polymer ?
#
loop_
_entity_poly.entity_id
_entity_poly.type
_entity_poly.pdbx_seq_one_letter_code
_entity_poly.pdbx_strand_id
1 'polypeptide(L)'
;MKWNKGCMTAIAAVGAMCMALAGCGATSGSSSSSSSSSSGGKVELTYIHRLPDKAGMTTVEETVARWNKDHPNIQVKAIHFNGNASDLIKKLETDVKAGNAPDLAQAGYAELPEMFTKGIVEDVTAEASQYKKDFAAGTFDLMSIGGKTYGLPQDTGPLVYFYNKAEFDKLGIEVPKTQSELIDSAKKAAAKGKYIMSFQADEAGNMLTGLAGASGPWYQVENDAWKVDTDTKGSKAVADVYQQLLDSKAATTYPRWDPSFDSALQKGELIGTIGAAWEAPLLMDSMADKAKAIGALRRLAIGSTTARRPALTVVPV
;
A
#
# COMPACT_ATOMS: atom_id res chain seq x y z
N MET A 1 -4.34 -39.35 -26.18
CA MET A 1 -5.43 -38.93 -27.05
C MET A 1 -4.82 -38.11 -28.18
N LYS A 2 -5.02 -38.51 -29.43
CA LYS A 2 -4.24 -38.08 -30.60
C LYS A 2 -4.63 -36.67 -31.05
N TRP A 3 -3.67 -35.84 -31.33
CA TRP A 3 -3.82 -34.55 -32.02
C TRP A 3 -3.84 -34.76 -33.50
N ASN A 4 -4.87 -34.26 -34.17
CA ASN A 4 -4.95 -34.23 -35.65
C ASN A 4 -4.49 -32.87 -36.19
N LYS A 5 -3.58 -32.92 -37.13
CA LYS A 5 -3.12 -31.80 -37.98
C LYS A 5 -3.97 -31.76 -39.26
N GLY A 6 -4.19 -30.58 -39.74
CA GLY A 6 -4.68 -30.25 -41.10
C GLY A 6 -5.68 -29.09 -41.01
N CYS A 7 -5.67 -28.04 -41.84
CA CYS A 7 -5.23 -27.87 -43.19
C CYS A 7 -4.98 -26.37 -43.45
N MET A 8 -3.93 -26.07 -44.20
CA MET A 8 -3.72 -24.78 -44.86
C MET A 8 -4.80 -24.52 -45.91
N THR A 9 -5.19 -23.26 -46.10
CA THR A 9 -5.39 -22.72 -47.44
C THR A 9 -5.19 -21.20 -47.44
N ALA A 10 -4.30 -20.77 -48.31
CA ALA A 10 -3.97 -19.38 -48.65
C ALA A 10 -5.02 -18.78 -49.61
N ILE A 11 -5.26 -17.47 -49.50
CA ILE A 11 -5.68 -16.66 -50.65
C ILE A 11 -4.92 -15.34 -50.56
N ALA A 12 -4.14 -15.08 -51.64
CA ALA A 12 -3.43 -13.86 -51.92
C ALA A 12 -4.21 -12.98 -52.89
N ALA A 13 -3.71 -11.77 -53.04
CA ALA A 13 -3.91 -10.78 -54.12
C ALA A 13 -4.90 -9.65 -53.75
N VAL A 14 -4.70 -8.37 -54.02
CA VAL A 14 -3.91 -7.56 -54.94
C VAL A 14 -4.24 -6.10 -54.59
N GLY A 15 -3.30 -5.18 -54.76
CA GLY A 15 -3.64 -3.75 -54.79
C GLY A 15 -2.48 -2.80 -54.49
N ALA A 16 -1.49 -2.80 -55.34
CA ALA A 16 -0.48 -1.75 -55.39
C ALA A 16 -1.03 -0.50 -56.07
N MET A 17 -0.80 0.68 -55.50
CA MET A 17 -0.89 1.94 -56.22
C MET A 17 0.23 2.87 -55.77
N CYS A 18 1.29 2.90 -56.58
CA CYS A 18 2.38 3.86 -56.53
C CYS A 18 1.89 5.23 -57.02
N MET A 19 2.25 6.30 -56.30
CA MET A 19 2.48 7.61 -56.93
C MET A 19 3.77 8.19 -56.38
N ALA A 20 4.77 8.14 -57.24
CA ALA A 20 6.02 8.89 -57.10
C ALA A 20 5.81 10.34 -57.54
N LEU A 21 6.31 11.27 -56.77
CA LEU A 21 6.65 12.61 -57.27
C LEU A 21 8.07 12.94 -56.83
N ALA A 22 8.92 12.90 -57.81
CA ALA A 22 10.32 13.33 -57.72
C ALA A 22 10.40 14.86 -57.75
N GLY A 23 11.22 15.43 -56.88
CA GLY A 23 11.66 16.81 -56.91
C GLY A 23 13.11 16.89 -56.47
N CYS A 24 14.02 16.88 -57.46
CA CYS A 24 15.43 17.18 -57.26
C CYS A 24 15.66 18.65 -56.95
N GLY A 25 16.49 18.94 -55.99
CA GLY A 25 17.09 20.24 -55.76
C GLY A 25 18.36 20.05 -54.93
N ALA A 26 19.49 19.88 -55.59
CA ALA A 26 20.80 19.88 -54.98
C ALA A 26 21.28 21.33 -54.72
N THR A 27 21.65 21.65 -53.51
CA THR A 27 22.63 22.65 -53.19
C THR A 27 23.42 22.26 -51.96
N SER A 28 24.70 22.15 -52.14
CA SER A 28 25.74 21.98 -51.11
C SER A 28 25.78 23.18 -50.17
N GLY A 29 25.89 22.96 -48.88
CA GLY A 29 26.12 24.03 -47.91
C GLY A 29 26.20 23.54 -46.48
N SER A 30 27.41 23.46 -45.97
CA SER A 30 27.85 23.62 -44.57
C SER A 30 27.15 22.85 -43.49
N SER A 31 27.86 21.88 -42.93
CA SER A 31 27.70 21.34 -41.60
C SER A 31 27.73 22.44 -40.54
N SER A 32 26.55 22.88 -40.11
CA SER A 32 26.38 23.57 -38.85
C SER A 32 25.76 22.54 -37.90
N SER A 33 26.53 22.09 -36.95
CA SER A 33 26.06 21.41 -35.75
C SER A 33 25.07 22.35 -35.04
N SER A 34 23.82 22.22 -35.36
CA SER A 34 22.76 22.83 -34.54
C SER A 34 22.74 22.05 -33.22
N SER A 35 23.44 22.63 -32.23
CA SER A 35 23.06 22.36 -30.84
C SER A 35 21.59 22.75 -30.69
N SER A 36 20.73 21.76 -30.66
CA SER A 36 19.35 21.92 -30.22
C SER A 36 19.40 22.42 -28.78
N SER A 37 19.39 23.73 -28.61
CA SER A 37 18.97 24.34 -27.37
C SER A 37 17.55 23.82 -27.13
N SER A 38 17.39 22.91 -26.19
CA SER A 38 16.11 22.52 -25.65
C SER A 38 15.47 23.79 -25.08
N SER A 39 14.62 24.43 -25.88
CA SER A 39 13.65 25.39 -25.37
C SER A 39 12.85 24.64 -24.33
N GLY A 40 12.94 25.03 -23.06
CA GLY A 40 12.28 24.39 -21.93
C GLY A 40 10.77 24.39 -22.11
N GLY A 41 10.27 23.41 -22.86
CA GLY A 41 8.85 23.15 -22.98
C GLY A 41 8.30 22.69 -21.61
N LYS A 42 7.09 23.09 -21.30
CA LYS A 42 6.38 22.54 -20.15
C LYS A 42 6.22 21.04 -20.35
N VAL A 43 6.59 20.28 -19.32
CA VAL A 43 6.35 18.83 -19.21
C VAL A 43 5.16 18.64 -18.29
N GLU A 44 4.19 17.84 -18.69
CA GLU A 44 3.08 17.42 -17.84
C GLU A 44 3.27 15.92 -17.57
N LEU A 45 3.31 15.56 -16.28
CA LEU A 45 3.40 14.19 -15.80
C LEU A 45 2.06 13.79 -15.20
N THR A 46 1.64 12.56 -15.45
CA THR A 46 0.43 11.98 -14.87
C THR A 46 0.78 11.09 -13.69
N TYR A 47 0.05 11.26 -12.59
CA TYR A 47 0.21 10.46 -11.37
C TYR A 47 -1.12 9.82 -10.99
N ILE A 48 -1.21 8.48 -11.06
CA ILE A 48 -2.39 7.73 -10.63
C ILE A 48 -2.23 7.21 -9.20
N HIS A 49 -3.26 7.39 -8.36
CA HIS A 49 -3.21 7.02 -6.95
C HIS A 49 -4.58 6.56 -6.42
N ARG A 50 -4.57 5.87 -5.28
CA ARG A 50 -5.72 5.42 -4.48
C ARG A 50 -5.76 6.07 -3.11
N LEU A 51 -4.95 7.10 -2.89
CA LEU A 51 -4.82 7.71 -1.57
C LEU A 51 -6.14 8.36 -1.17
N PRO A 52 -6.62 8.13 0.05
CA PRO A 52 -7.82 8.79 0.55
C PRO A 52 -7.53 10.26 0.83
N ASP A 53 -8.48 11.11 0.47
CA ASP A 53 -8.46 12.54 0.79
C ASP A 53 -9.50 12.80 1.89
N LYS A 54 -9.07 12.76 3.14
CA LYS A 54 -9.92 12.93 4.32
C LYS A 54 -9.45 14.10 5.19
N ALA A 55 -10.36 14.63 5.98
CA ALA A 55 -10.04 15.68 6.94
C ALA A 55 -8.90 15.26 7.88
N GLY A 56 -7.92 16.13 8.07
CA GLY A 56 -6.73 15.84 8.88
C GLY A 56 -5.59 15.12 8.16
N MET A 57 -5.75 14.84 6.86
CA MET A 57 -4.68 14.32 6.00
C MET A 57 -4.17 15.44 5.07
N THR A 58 -2.90 15.38 4.70
CA THR A 58 -2.40 16.16 3.54
C THR A 58 -2.87 15.46 2.28
N THR A 59 -3.70 16.13 1.50
CA THR A 59 -4.27 15.54 0.28
C THR A 59 -3.24 15.46 -0.85
N VAL A 60 -3.50 14.59 -1.82
CA VAL A 60 -2.68 14.52 -3.04
C VAL A 60 -2.78 15.84 -3.82
N GLU A 61 -3.98 16.43 -3.87
CA GLU A 61 -4.20 17.70 -4.53
C GLU A 61 -3.35 18.81 -3.92
N GLU A 62 -3.30 18.94 -2.58
CA GLU A 62 -2.44 19.92 -1.90
C GLU A 62 -0.94 19.69 -2.18
N THR A 63 -0.53 18.41 -2.21
CA THR A 63 0.86 18.05 -2.47
C THR A 63 1.25 18.38 -3.91
N VAL A 64 0.40 18.03 -4.87
CA VAL A 64 0.60 18.33 -6.29
C VAL A 64 0.54 19.83 -6.56
N ALA A 65 -0.37 20.55 -5.91
CA ALA A 65 -0.43 22.02 -6.04
C ALA A 65 0.86 22.71 -5.56
N ARG A 66 1.46 22.23 -4.46
CA ARG A 66 2.77 22.73 -4.00
C ARG A 66 3.86 22.45 -5.02
N TRP A 67 3.95 21.21 -5.50
CA TRP A 67 4.92 20.85 -6.53
C TRP A 67 4.78 21.72 -7.77
N ASN A 68 3.58 21.85 -8.30
CA ASN A 68 3.29 22.58 -9.52
C ASN A 68 3.61 24.08 -9.40
N LYS A 69 3.42 24.65 -8.20
CA LYS A 69 3.81 26.03 -7.90
C LYS A 69 5.33 26.23 -7.92
N ASP A 70 6.06 25.27 -7.32
CA ASP A 70 7.51 25.37 -7.17
C ASP A 70 8.26 24.93 -8.45
N HIS A 71 7.59 24.19 -9.34
CA HIS A 71 8.16 23.64 -10.58
C HIS A 71 7.31 24.01 -11.80
N PRO A 72 7.30 25.27 -12.25
CA PRO A 72 6.40 25.76 -13.30
C PRO A 72 6.60 25.08 -14.66
N ASN A 73 7.77 24.49 -14.90
CA ASN A 73 8.09 23.78 -16.14
C ASN A 73 7.84 22.25 -16.08
N ILE A 74 7.57 21.71 -14.88
CA ILE A 74 7.27 20.28 -14.70
C ILE A 74 6.01 20.20 -13.86
N GLN A 75 4.89 20.04 -14.54
CA GLN A 75 3.57 19.98 -13.90
C GLN A 75 3.14 18.55 -13.69
N VAL A 76 2.51 18.25 -12.56
CA VAL A 76 1.93 16.95 -12.27
C VAL A 76 0.41 17.06 -12.30
N LYS A 77 -0.24 16.10 -12.96
CA LYS A 77 -1.68 15.91 -12.94
C LYS A 77 -2.01 14.63 -12.18
N ALA A 78 -2.61 14.79 -11.01
CA ALA A 78 -3.07 13.66 -10.22
C ALA A 78 -4.37 13.09 -10.79
N ILE A 79 -4.48 11.76 -10.77
CA ILE A 79 -5.65 10.99 -11.21
C ILE A 79 -6.03 10.05 -10.06
N HIS A 80 -7.15 10.33 -9.40
CA HIS A 80 -7.66 9.45 -8.37
C HIS A 80 -8.31 8.21 -8.98
N PHE A 81 -7.92 7.03 -8.51
CA PHE A 81 -8.49 5.74 -8.91
C PHE A 81 -9.39 5.19 -7.80
N ASN A 82 -10.69 5.06 -8.12
CA ASN A 82 -11.65 4.42 -7.23
C ASN A 82 -11.62 2.90 -7.40
N GLY A 83 -10.93 2.21 -6.52
CA GLY A 83 -10.80 0.75 -6.54
C GLY A 83 -9.71 0.27 -5.60
N ASN A 84 -9.62 -1.03 -5.45
CA ASN A 84 -8.59 -1.67 -4.65
C ASN A 84 -7.25 -1.76 -5.42
N ALA A 85 -6.22 -2.25 -4.73
CA ALA A 85 -4.88 -2.41 -5.28
C ALA A 85 -4.83 -3.31 -6.52
N SER A 86 -5.49 -4.46 -6.46
CA SER A 86 -5.49 -5.43 -7.56
C SER A 86 -6.15 -4.86 -8.82
N ASP A 87 -7.18 -4.04 -8.67
CA ASP A 87 -7.84 -3.40 -9.81
C ASP A 87 -6.97 -2.30 -10.43
N LEU A 88 -6.24 -1.55 -9.60
CA LEU A 88 -5.25 -0.58 -10.09
C LEU A 88 -4.13 -1.29 -10.87
N ILE A 89 -3.59 -2.40 -10.37
CA ILE A 89 -2.54 -3.17 -11.07
C ILE A 89 -3.06 -3.67 -12.42
N LYS A 90 -4.28 -4.21 -12.50
CA LYS A 90 -4.89 -4.64 -13.77
C LYS A 90 -5.06 -3.47 -14.75
N LYS A 91 -5.47 -2.31 -14.25
CA LYS A 91 -5.56 -1.10 -15.06
C LYS A 91 -4.18 -0.70 -15.61
N LEU A 92 -3.17 -0.61 -14.74
CA LEU A 92 -1.80 -0.26 -15.15
C LEU A 92 -1.24 -1.25 -16.18
N GLU A 93 -1.46 -2.55 -15.98
CA GLU A 93 -1.06 -3.57 -16.96
C GLU A 93 -1.71 -3.35 -18.32
N THR A 94 -2.98 -2.98 -18.34
CA THR A 94 -3.73 -2.68 -19.56
C THR A 94 -3.21 -1.40 -20.21
N ASP A 95 -3.00 -0.35 -19.43
CA ASP A 95 -2.54 0.95 -19.91
C ASP A 95 -1.11 0.86 -20.49
N VAL A 96 -0.20 0.12 -19.84
CA VAL A 96 1.15 -0.14 -20.35
C VAL A 96 1.10 -0.87 -21.70
N LYS A 97 0.28 -1.94 -21.81
CA LYS A 97 0.10 -2.69 -23.07
C LYS A 97 -0.48 -1.84 -24.20
N ALA A 98 -1.30 -0.86 -23.85
CA ALA A 98 -1.92 0.06 -24.81
C ALA A 98 -1.04 1.29 -25.14
N GLY A 99 0.10 1.46 -24.49
CA GLY A 99 0.96 2.64 -24.63
C GLY A 99 0.40 3.92 -24.01
N ASN A 100 -0.50 3.78 -23.05
CA ASN A 100 -1.20 4.88 -22.36
C ASN A 100 -0.93 4.89 -20.84
N ALA A 101 0.22 4.33 -20.43
CA ALA A 101 0.58 4.28 -19.03
C ALA A 101 0.73 5.68 -18.42
N PRO A 102 0.33 5.90 -17.16
CA PRO A 102 0.70 7.10 -16.44
C PRO A 102 2.22 7.11 -16.18
N ASP A 103 2.78 8.30 -16.01
CA ASP A 103 4.22 8.47 -15.72
C ASP A 103 4.57 7.97 -14.32
N LEU A 104 3.66 8.15 -13.37
CA LEU A 104 3.82 7.76 -11.97
C LEU A 104 2.56 7.03 -11.49
N ALA A 105 2.76 6.00 -10.66
CA ALA A 105 1.67 5.29 -10.01
C ALA A 105 1.98 5.03 -8.53
N GLN A 106 0.96 5.12 -7.68
CA GLN A 106 1.06 4.63 -6.31
C GLN A 106 1.07 3.10 -6.31
N ALA A 107 2.00 2.52 -5.56
CA ALA A 107 2.07 1.09 -5.29
C ALA A 107 2.22 0.83 -3.79
N GLY A 108 1.58 -0.22 -3.29
CA GLY A 108 1.90 -0.74 -1.97
C GLY A 108 3.20 -1.58 -2.03
N TYR A 109 3.93 -1.64 -0.94
CA TYR A 109 5.16 -2.43 -0.90
C TYR A 109 4.94 -3.91 -1.23
N ALA A 110 3.82 -4.49 -0.79
CA ALA A 110 3.45 -5.87 -1.10
C ALA A 110 3.00 -6.07 -2.57
N GLU A 111 2.66 -5.00 -3.26
CA GLU A 111 2.19 -4.99 -4.65
C GLU A 111 3.36 -4.92 -5.65
N LEU A 112 4.49 -4.34 -5.22
CA LEU A 112 5.65 -4.14 -6.10
C LEU A 112 6.17 -5.43 -6.76
N PRO A 113 6.28 -6.58 -6.08
CA PRO A 113 6.71 -7.82 -6.73
C PRO A 113 5.78 -8.27 -7.87
N GLU A 114 4.47 -8.09 -7.72
CA GLU A 114 3.51 -8.38 -8.79
C GLU A 114 3.69 -7.42 -9.97
N MET A 115 3.82 -6.13 -9.69
CA MET A 115 4.06 -5.11 -10.72
C MET A 115 5.36 -5.36 -11.48
N PHE A 116 6.42 -5.76 -10.78
CA PHE A 116 7.70 -6.15 -11.38
C PHE A 116 7.55 -7.36 -12.31
N THR A 117 6.88 -8.43 -11.86
CA THR A 117 6.71 -9.65 -12.69
C THR A 117 5.83 -9.40 -13.92
N LYS A 118 4.95 -8.40 -13.85
CA LYS A 118 4.12 -7.95 -14.99
C LYS A 118 4.86 -6.97 -15.93
N GLY A 119 6.06 -6.53 -15.58
CA GLY A 119 6.85 -5.60 -16.39
C GLY A 119 6.24 -4.21 -16.52
N ILE A 120 5.53 -3.75 -15.47
CA ILE A 120 4.85 -2.44 -15.43
C ILE A 120 5.55 -1.40 -14.53
N VAL A 121 6.77 -1.70 -14.12
CA VAL A 121 7.66 -0.77 -13.37
C VAL A 121 9.04 -0.75 -14.01
N GLU A 122 9.70 0.40 -13.96
CA GLU A 122 11.03 0.62 -14.51
C GLU A 122 12.10 0.63 -13.42
N ASP A 123 13.34 0.27 -13.82
CA ASP A 123 14.53 0.39 -12.99
C ASP A 123 14.93 1.87 -12.86
N VAL A 124 14.70 2.44 -11.71
CA VAL A 124 15.04 3.83 -11.38
C VAL A 124 16.20 3.93 -10.40
N THR A 125 17.06 2.91 -10.34
CA THR A 125 18.15 2.81 -9.37
C THR A 125 19.08 4.03 -9.42
N ALA A 126 19.42 4.49 -10.62
CA ALA A 126 20.33 5.62 -10.79
C ALA A 126 19.76 6.91 -10.20
N GLU A 127 18.49 7.18 -10.48
CA GLU A 127 17.78 8.38 -10.03
C GLU A 127 17.41 8.30 -8.55
N ALA A 128 17.00 7.13 -8.07
CA ALA A 128 16.51 6.92 -6.71
C ALA A 128 17.61 6.86 -5.66
N SER A 129 18.80 6.37 -6.01
CA SER A 129 19.89 6.11 -5.05
C SER A 129 20.31 7.33 -4.22
N GLN A 130 20.29 8.52 -4.80
CA GLN A 130 20.66 9.76 -4.12
C GLN A 130 19.72 10.12 -2.96
N TYR A 131 18.48 9.62 -2.99
CA TYR A 131 17.44 9.87 -1.98
C TYR A 131 17.41 8.83 -0.86
N LYS A 132 18.18 7.73 -0.96
CA LYS A 132 18.16 6.66 0.05
C LYS A 132 18.38 7.16 1.48
N LYS A 133 19.21 8.18 1.65
CA LYS A 133 19.51 8.82 2.95
C LYS A 133 18.31 9.54 3.58
N ASP A 134 17.30 9.89 2.78
CA ASP A 134 16.15 10.68 3.21
C ASP A 134 15.02 9.77 3.74
N PHE A 135 15.20 8.45 3.66
CA PHE A 135 14.22 7.46 4.12
C PHE A 135 14.74 6.63 5.30
N ALA A 136 13.81 6.13 6.10
CA ALA A 136 14.15 5.20 7.16
C ALA A 136 14.80 3.92 6.62
N ALA A 137 15.76 3.38 7.36
CA ALA A 137 16.42 2.14 6.99
C ALA A 137 15.39 1.01 6.82
N GLY A 138 15.51 0.24 5.76
CA GLY A 138 14.62 -0.84 5.40
C GLY A 138 13.38 -0.40 4.58
N THR A 139 12.89 0.85 4.72
CA THR A 139 11.76 1.32 3.92
C THR A 139 12.15 1.46 2.45
N PHE A 140 13.33 2.03 2.19
CA PHE A 140 13.84 2.14 0.82
C PHE A 140 14.09 0.77 0.19
N ASP A 141 14.55 -0.19 0.97
CA ASP A 141 14.84 -1.55 0.48
C ASP A 141 13.58 -2.32 0.08
N LEU A 142 12.40 -1.95 0.62
CA LEU A 142 11.11 -2.50 0.17
C LEU A 142 10.75 -2.12 -1.26
N MET A 143 11.38 -1.08 -1.81
CA MET A 143 11.21 -0.67 -3.22
C MET A 143 12.25 -1.33 -4.14
N SER A 144 13.01 -2.33 -3.64
CA SER A 144 14.11 -2.96 -4.37
C SER A 144 13.85 -4.45 -4.60
N ILE A 145 14.13 -4.92 -5.83
CA ILE A 145 14.06 -6.33 -6.22
C ILE A 145 15.34 -6.65 -7.00
N GLY A 146 16.04 -7.73 -6.61
CA GLY A 146 17.28 -8.16 -7.29
C GLY A 146 18.37 -7.08 -7.28
N GLY A 147 18.44 -6.26 -6.25
CA GLY A 147 19.44 -5.19 -6.11
C GLY A 147 19.14 -3.93 -6.92
N LYS A 148 17.99 -3.85 -7.58
CA LYS A 148 17.52 -2.70 -8.35
C LYS A 148 16.32 -2.05 -7.68
N THR A 149 16.20 -0.73 -7.78
CA THR A 149 15.13 0.07 -7.18
C THR A 149 14.09 0.44 -8.23
N TYR A 150 12.79 0.25 -7.91
CA TYR A 150 11.67 0.44 -8.83
C TYR A 150 10.70 1.54 -8.39
N GLY A 151 11.08 2.35 -7.43
CA GLY A 151 10.31 3.50 -6.96
C GLY A 151 10.91 4.11 -5.71
N LEU A 152 10.26 5.14 -5.18
CA LEU A 152 10.62 5.78 -3.93
C LEU A 152 9.55 5.49 -2.87
N PRO A 153 9.93 5.27 -1.61
CA PRO A 153 8.97 5.15 -0.52
C PRO A 153 8.13 6.42 -0.40
N GLN A 154 6.84 6.27 -0.12
CA GLN A 154 5.97 7.39 0.18
C GLN A 154 5.84 7.56 1.68
N ASP A 155 5.55 6.47 2.40
CA ASP A 155 5.36 6.47 3.85
C ASP A 155 5.77 5.13 4.47
N THR A 156 5.60 5.02 5.79
CA THR A 156 5.63 3.76 6.52
C THR A 156 4.32 3.63 7.29
N GLY A 157 3.59 2.53 7.06
CA GLY A 157 2.35 2.24 7.78
C GLY A 157 2.54 1.16 8.86
N PRO A 158 3.32 1.39 9.94
CA PRO A 158 3.46 0.38 10.97
C PRO A 158 2.10 0.05 11.58
N LEU A 159 1.88 -1.23 11.90
CA LEU A 159 0.69 -1.63 12.62
C LEU A 159 0.72 -1.06 14.03
N VAL A 160 -0.38 -0.44 14.42
CA VAL A 160 -0.61 0.15 15.74
C VAL A 160 -1.95 -0.30 16.28
N TYR A 161 -2.08 -0.29 17.60
CA TYR A 161 -3.33 -0.56 18.26
C TYR A 161 -4.04 0.75 18.58
N PHE A 162 -5.19 0.96 17.96
CA PHE A 162 -6.08 2.09 18.23
C PHE A 162 -7.09 1.71 19.31
N TYR A 163 -7.35 2.61 20.26
CA TYR A 163 -8.35 2.37 21.28
C TYR A 163 -9.03 3.64 21.77
N ASN A 164 -10.28 3.52 22.16
CA ASN A 164 -11.05 4.58 22.77
C ASN A 164 -10.77 4.60 24.28
N LYS A 165 -9.91 5.55 24.71
CA LYS A 165 -9.49 5.65 26.10
C LYS A 165 -10.67 5.83 27.07
N ALA A 166 -11.64 6.67 26.72
CA ALA A 166 -12.78 6.95 27.60
C ALA A 166 -13.63 5.68 27.84
N GLU A 167 -13.81 4.84 26.82
CA GLU A 167 -14.53 3.58 26.97
C GLU A 167 -13.72 2.54 27.75
N PHE A 168 -12.39 2.50 27.57
CA PHE A 168 -11.49 1.65 28.36
C PHE A 168 -11.55 2.01 29.84
N ASP A 169 -11.49 3.31 30.15
CA ASP A 169 -11.57 3.81 31.54
C ASP A 169 -12.93 3.43 32.19
N LYS A 170 -14.06 3.59 31.48
CA LYS A 170 -15.39 3.19 31.95
C LYS A 170 -15.51 1.70 32.27
N LEU A 171 -14.81 0.86 31.47
CA LEU A 171 -14.79 -0.60 31.65
C LEU A 171 -13.78 -1.04 32.74
N GLY A 172 -12.93 -0.15 33.20
CA GLY A 172 -11.78 -0.49 34.04
C GLY A 172 -10.83 -1.47 33.35
N ILE A 173 -10.54 -1.21 32.08
CA ILE A 173 -9.62 -1.98 31.26
C ILE A 173 -8.39 -1.13 31.02
N GLU A 174 -7.22 -1.64 31.39
CA GLU A 174 -5.96 -1.08 30.97
C GLU A 174 -5.63 -1.52 29.54
N VAL A 175 -4.79 -0.73 28.84
CA VAL A 175 -4.30 -1.12 27.52
C VAL A 175 -3.44 -2.37 27.65
N PRO A 176 -3.80 -3.48 26.97
CA PRO A 176 -3.08 -4.73 27.09
C PRO A 176 -1.62 -4.61 26.66
N LYS A 177 -0.71 -5.21 27.38
CA LYS A 177 0.74 -5.25 27.11
C LYS A 177 1.20 -6.63 26.66
N THR A 178 0.39 -7.65 26.89
CA THR A 178 0.65 -9.05 26.54
C THR A 178 -0.54 -9.66 25.81
N GLN A 179 -0.33 -10.79 25.16
CA GLN A 179 -1.40 -11.54 24.49
C GLN A 179 -2.45 -12.03 25.49
N SER A 180 -2.03 -12.51 26.66
CA SER A 180 -2.96 -12.95 27.72
C SER A 180 -3.83 -11.79 28.20
N GLU A 181 -3.22 -10.65 28.52
CA GLU A 181 -3.97 -9.46 28.93
C GLU A 181 -4.96 -8.99 27.84
N LEU A 182 -4.58 -9.12 26.55
CA LEU A 182 -5.46 -8.79 25.44
C LEU A 182 -6.69 -9.69 25.41
N ILE A 183 -6.50 -11.01 25.54
CA ILE A 183 -7.58 -12.00 25.53
C ILE A 183 -8.52 -11.77 26.73
N ASP A 184 -7.95 -11.60 27.92
CA ASP A 184 -8.74 -11.41 29.14
C ASP A 184 -9.52 -10.09 29.12
N SER A 185 -8.87 -9.01 28.66
CA SER A 185 -9.51 -7.72 28.49
C SER A 185 -10.61 -7.73 27.42
N ALA A 186 -10.38 -8.46 26.32
CA ALA A 186 -11.37 -8.62 25.26
C ALA A 186 -12.62 -9.37 25.74
N LYS A 187 -12.44 -10.46 26.49
CA LYS A 187 -13.55 -11.20 27.12
C LYS A 187 -14.32 -10.32 28.11
N LYS A 188 -13.60 -9.53 28.93
CA LYS A 188 -14.22 -8.59 29.86
C LYS A 188 -15.05 -7.52 29.15
N ALA A 189 -14.54 -6.96 28.06
CA ALA A 189 -15.24 -5.99 27.24
C ALA A 189 -16.47 -6.59 26.56
N ALA A 190 -16.32 -7.77 25.96
CA ALA A 190 -17.38 -8.49 25.25
C ALA A 190 -18.57 -8.82 26.18
N ALA A 191 -18.31 -9.18 27.43
CA ALA A 191 -19.34 -9.35 28.44
C ALA A 191 -20.20 -8.09 28.73
N LYS A 192 -19.74 -6.92 28.26
CA LYS A 192 -20.43 -5.63 28.34
C LYS A 192 -20.91 -5.12 26.98
N GLY A 193 -20.89 -5.99 25.94
CA GLY A 193 -21.26 -5.64 24.57
C GLY A 193 -20.28 -4.68 23.90
N LYS A 194 -19.01 -4.69 24.33
CA LYS A 194 -17.94 -3.87 23.77
C LYS A 194 -16.82 -4.76 23.23
N TYR A 195 -16.20 -4.33 22.16
CA TYR A 195 -15.12 -5.09 21.52
C TYR A 195 -13.86 -4.25 21.43
N ILE A 196 -12.77 -4.79 21.94
CA ILE A 196 -11.45 -4.16 21.90
C ILE A 196 -10.58 -4.73 20.79
N MET A 197 -11.08 -5.71 20.03
CA MET A 197 -10.43 -6.31 18.86
C MET A 197 -11.44 -6.57 17.75
N SER A 198 -10.93 -6.54 16.54
CA SER A 198 -11.66 -6.91 15.33
C SER A 198 -10.79 -7.87 14.50
N PHE A 199 -11.40 -8.89 13.93
CA PHE A 199 -10.80 -9.75 12.91
C PHE A 199 -11.48 -9.44 11.57
N GLN A 200 -10.74 -8.84 10.66
CA GLN A 200 -11.21 -8.53 9.32
C GLN A 200 -10.72 -9.62 8.35
N ALA A 201 -11.63 -10.49 7.91
CA ALA A 201 -11.30 -11.61 7.03
C ALA A 201 -10.82 -11.14 5.64
N ASP A 202 -11.30 -10.01 5.17
CA ASP A 202 -10.90 -9.36 3.92
C ASP A 202 -9.48 -8.79 3.95
N GLU A 203 -8.96 -8.45 5.14
CA GLU A 203 -7.60 -7.95 5.39
C GLU A 203 -6.69 -9.01 6.06
N ALA A 204 -7.18 -10.22 6.26
CA ALA A 204 -6.49 -11.25 7.04
C ALA A 204 -5.06 -11.53 6.53
N GLY A 205 -4.87 -11.57 5.21
CA GLY A 205 -3.56 -11.82 4.60
C GLY A 205 -2.53 -10.77 5.01
N ASN A 206 -2.86 -9.50 4.90
CA ASN A 206 -1.97 -8.40 5.26
C ASN A 206 -1.75 -8.32 6.78
N MET A 207 -2.82 -8.45 7.55
CA MET A 207 -2.80 -8.33 9.01
C MET A 207 -1.99 -9.45 9.66
N LEU A 208 -2.29 -10.72 9.29
CA LEU A 208 -1.61 -11.88 9.85
C LEU A 208 -0.15 -11.93 9.44
N THR A 209 0.18 -11.61 8.19
CA THR A 209 1.56 -11.53 7.70
C THR A 209 2.35 -10.47 8.46
N GLY A 210 1.78 -9.28 8.65
CA GLY A 210 2.43 -8.19 9.41
C GLY A 210 2.65 -8.53 10.88
N LEU A 211 1.67 -9.13 11.53
CA LEU A 211 1.75 -9.51 12.95
C LEU A 211 2.70 -10.71 13.17
N ALA A 212 2.59 -11.74 12.34
CA ALA A 212 3.45 -12.92 12.43
C ALA A 212 4.89 -12.60 12.03
N GLY A 213 5.08 -11.76 11.01
CA GLY A 213 6.39 -11.31 10.53
C GLY A 213 7.21 -10.57 11.58
N ALA A 214 6.58 -10.01 12.62
CA ALA A 214 7.28 -9.43 13.77
C ALA A 214 8.11 -10.48 14.56
N SER A 215 7.81 -11.77 14.42
CA SER A 215 8.52 -12.87 15.06
C SER A 215 9.39 -13.70 14.10
N GLY A 216 9.43 -13.34 12.84
CA GLY A 216 10.22 -13.98 11.79
C GLY A 216 9.53 -13.88 10.43
N PRO A 217 10.28 -13.65 9.35
CA PRO A 217 9.69 -13.50 8.02
C PRO A 217 9.16 -14.83 7.50
N TRP A 218 8.01 -14.77 6.82
CA TRP A 218 7.44 -15.92 6.12
C TRP A 218 8.17 -16.22 4.80
N TYR A 219 8.80 -15.21 4.22
CA TYR A 219 9.46 -15.29 2.93
C TYR A 219 10.90 -14.84 3.06
N GLN A 220 11.80 -15.66 2.61
CA GLN A 220 13.24 -15.38 2.59
C GLN A 220 13.82 -15.80 1.24
N VAL A 221 14.94 -15.21 0.86
CA VAL A 221 15.71 -15.65 -0.30
C VAL A 221 16.96 -16.35 0.23
N GLU A 222 17.11 -17.63 -0.10
CA GLU A 222 18.28 -18.44 0.21
C GLU A 222 18.77 -19.10 -1.09
N ASN A 223 20.04 -18.90 -1.45
CA ASN A 223 20.65 -19.47 -2.66
C ASN A 223 19.85 -19.20 -3.96
N ASP A 224 19.46 -17.95 -4.15
CA ASP A 224 18.64 -17.49 -5.30
C ASP A 224 17.27 -18.17 -5.43
N ALA A 225 16.77 -18.77 -4.36
CA ALA A 225 15.46 -19.40 -4.31
C ALA A 225 14.62 -18.84 -3.16
N TRP A 226 13.32 -18.80 -3.37
CA TRP A 226 12.38 -18.47 -2.32
C TRP A 226 12.28 -19.60 -1.30
N LYS A 227 12.51 -19.27 -0.04
CA LYS A 227 12.13 -20.10 1.10
C LYS A 227 10.87 -19.53 1.72
N VAL A 228 9.83 -20.34 1.76
CA VAL A 228 8.53 -19.99 2.35
C VAL A 228 8.35 -20.82 3.63
N ASP A 229 8.21 -20.13 4.76
CA ASP A 229 7.94 -20.74 6.07
C ASP A 229 6.83 -19.96 6.77
N THR A 230 5.60 -20.43 6.62
CA THR A 230 4.42 -19.84 7.25
C THR A 230 4.05 -20.51 8.59
N ASP A 231 4.70 -21.63 8.94
CA ASP A 231 4.46 -22.40 10.16
C ASP A 231 5.39 -22.00 11.32
N THR A 232 5.64 -20.70 11.46
CA THR A 232 6.51 -20.14 12.49
C THR A 232 5.83 -20.09 13.86
N LYS A 233 6.63 -19.95 14.93
CA LYS A 233 6.10 -19.64 16.27
C LYS A 233 5.24 -18.37 16.27
N GLY A 234 5.63 -17.35 15.48
CA GLY A 234 4.88 -16.11 15.35
C GLY A 234 3.52 -16.34 14.72
N SER A 235 3.46 -17.14 13.66
CA SER A 235 2.22 -17.52 13.00
C SER A 235 1.25 -18.21 13.96
N LYS A 236 1.75 -19.22 14.69
CA LYS A 236 0.96 -19.95 15.70
C LYS A 236 0.46 -19.03 16.79
N ALA A 237 1.32 -18.18 17.35
CA ALA A 237 0.94 -17.26 18.42
C ALA A 237 -0.15 -16.27 17.97
N VAL A 238 -0.06 -15.72 16.76
CA VAL A 238 -1.08 -14.82 16.22
C VAL A 238 -2.38 -15.58 15.94
N ALA A 239 -2.30 -16.75 15.33
CA ALA A 239 -3.46 -17.60 15.07
C ALA A 239 -4.19 -17.99 16.37
N ASP A 240 -3.44 -18.41 17.39
CA ASP A 240 -3.99 -18.79 18.69
C ASP A 240 -4.71 -17.64 19.38
N VAL A 241 -4.18 -16.42 19.31
CA VAL A 241 -4.84 -15.22 19.86
C VAL A 241 -6.17 -14.98 19.15
N TYR A 242 -6.17 -14.93 17.81
CA TYR A 242 -7.41 -14.70 17.07
C TYR A 242 -8.41 -15.84 17.24
N GLN A 243 -7.96 -17.10 17.26
CA GLN A 243 -8.83 -18.25 17.50
C GLN A 243 -9.53 -18.13 18.86
N GLN A 244 -8.80 -17.83 19.93
CA GLN A 244 -9.38 -17.64 21.25
C GLN A 244 -10.36 -16.49 21.32
N LEU A 245 -10.08 -15.38 20.62
CA LEU A 245 -10.97 -14.21 20.56
C LEU A 245 -12.27 -14.54 19.80
N LEU A 246 -12.18 -15.28 18.71
CA LEU A 246 -13.35 -15.69 17.90
C LEU A 246 -14.19 -16.74 18.62
N ASP A 247 -13.58 -17.78 19.19
CA ASP A 247 -14.27 -18.83 19.94
C ASP A 247 -15.04 -18.28 21.16
N SER A 248 -14.44 -17.30 21.83
CA SER A 248 -15.07 -16.60 22.95
C SER A 248 -16.00 -15.45 22.55
N LYS A 249 -16.19 -15.20 21.24
CA LYS A 249 -16.96 -14.08 20.71
C LYS A 249 -16.49 -12.72 21.27
N ALA A 250 -15.19 -12.59 21.49
CA ALA A 250 -14.58 -11.39 22.07
C ALA A 250 -13.94 -10.46 21.04
N ALA A 251 -14.13 -10.73 19.75
CA ALA A 251 -13.77 -9.86 18.63
C ALA A 251 -14.95 -9.68 17.68
N THR A 252 -15.02 -8.54 17.00
CA THR A 252 -15.92 -8.35 15.86
C THR A 252 -15.32 -8.98 14.60
N THR A 253 -16.16 -9.24 13.59
CA THR A 253 -15.75 -9.82 12.31
C THR A 253 -16.24 -8.98 11.13
N TYR A 254 -16.52 -7.69 11.36
CA TYR A 254 -16.96 -6.80 10.28
C TYR A 254 -15.82 -6.56 9.28
N PRO A 255 -16.10 -6.58 7.96
CA PRO A 255 -15.12 -6.18 6.95
C PRO A 255 -14.65 -4.75 7.20
N ARG A 256 -13.38 -4.48 6.90
CA ARG A 256 -12.79 -3.18 7.16
C ARG A 256 -13.41 -2.10 6.26
N TRP A 257 -13.75 -0.96 6.88
CA TRP A 257 -14.41 0.18 6.20
C TRP A 257 -15.79 -0.13 5.60
N ASP A 258 -16.38 -1.29 5.95
CA ASP A 258 -17.76 -1.59 5.65
C ASP A 258 -18.70 -0.75 6.55
N PRO A 259 -19.93 -0.43 6.12
CA PRO A 259 -20.89 0.29 6.96
C PRO A 259 -21.15 -0.34 8.33
N SER A 260 -21.00 -1.67 8.45
CA SER A 260 -21.12 -2.36 9.74
C SER A 260 -19.94 -2.06 10.69
N PHE A 261 -18.73 -1.97 10.14
CA PHE A 261 -17.53 -1.56 10.89
C PHE A 261 -17.66 -0.11 11.37
N ASP A 262 -18.03 0.81 10.48
CA ASP A 262 -18.24 2.22 10.82
C ASP A 262 -19.37 2.39 11.85
N SER A 263 -20.47 1.66 11.68
CA SER A 263 -21.58 1.67 12.66
C SER A 263 -21.15 1.18 14.03
N ALA A 264 -20.31 0.15 14.11
CA ALA A 264 -19.80 -0.36 15.39
C ALA A 264 -18.88 0.67 16.09
N LEU A 265 -18.05 1.39 15.33
CA LEU A 265 -17.26 2.52 15.84
C LEU A 265 -18.17 3.66 16.34
N GLN A 266 -19.16 4.09 15.54
CA GLN A 266 -20.08 5.17 15.86
C GLN A 266 -20.93 4.87 17.10
N LYS A 267 -21.41 3.65 17.25
CA LYS A 267 -22.16 3.21 18.44
C LYS A 267 -21.28 3.01 19.66
N GLY A 268 -19.93 2.97 19.45
CA GLY A 268 -18.98 2.64 20.50
C GLY A 268 -19.11 1.18 20.94
N GLU A 269 -19.47 0.30 20.05
CA GLU A 269 -19.40 -1.16 20.22
C GLU A 269 -17.96 -1.64 19.99
N LEU A 270 -17.35 -1.24 18.87
CA LEU A 270 -15.94 -1.45 18.60
C LEU A 270 -15.15 -0.27 19.18
N ILE A 271 -14.39 -0.52 20.23
CA ILE A 271 -13.64 0.48 20.99
C ILE A 271 -12.12 0.26 20.93
N GLY A 272 -11.67 -0.75 20.18
CA GLY A 272 -10.26 -1.02 19.90
C GLY A 272 -10.08 -1.86 18.65
N THR A 273 -9.04 -1.57 17.88
CA THR A 273 -8.69 -2.30 16.63
C THR A 273 -7.21 -2.14 16.32
N ILE A 274 -6.65 -3.09 15.58
CA ILE A 274 -5.31 -2.96 14.98
C ILE A 274 -5.47 -2.40 13.56
N GLY A 275 -4.60 -1.51 13.18
CA GLY A 275 -4.55 -0.93 11.84
C GLY A 275 -3.23 -0.25 11.56
N ALA A 276 -3.03 0.21 10.34
CA ALA A 276 -1.85 0.98 9.98
C ALA A 276 -1.89 2.39 10.58
N ALA A 277 -0.74 2.95 10.92
CA ALA A 277 -0.66 4.25 11.62
C ALA A 277 -1.36 5.40 10.86
N TRP A 278 -1.42 5.33 9.53
CA TRP A 278 -2.10 6.33 8.68
C TRP A 278 -3.64 6.27 8.76
N GLU A 279 -4.21 5.24 9.37
CA GLU A 279 -5.66 5.07 9.46
C GLU A 279 -6.33 5.97 10.53
N ALA A 280 -5.55 6.62 11.39
CA ALA A 280 -6.09 7.47 12.45
C ALA A 280 -7.15 8.48 11.97
N PRO A 281 -6.88 9.29 10.90
CA PRO A 281 -7.89 10.23 10.39
C PRO A 281 -9.16 9.53 9.86
N LEU A 282 -9.03 8.36 9.26
CA LEU A 282 -10.16 7.59 8.75
C LEU A 282 -11.05 7.06 9.89
N LEU A 283 -10.43 6.52 10.94
CA LEU A 283 -11.15 6.08 12.14
C LEU A 283 -11.85 7.26 12.82
N MET A 284 -11.21 8.42 12.86
CA MET A 284 -11.81 9.65 13.41
C MET A 284 -13.00 10.13 12.57
N ASP A 285 -12.89 10.10 11.25
CA ASP A 285 -14.00 10.43 10.34
C ASP A 285 -15.18 9.47 10.53
N SER A 286 -14.91 8.16 10.57
CA SER A 286 -15.94 7.14 10.85
C SER A 286 -16.63 7.31 12.21
N MET A 287 -15.92 7.81 13.20
CA MET A 287 -16.49 8.04 14.56
C MET A 287 -17.25 9.35 14.68
N ALA A 288 -17.13 10.28 13.74
CA ALA A 288 -17.78 11.59 13.74
C ALA A 288 -17.57 12.35 15.07
N ASP A 289 -18.64 12.82 15.72
CA ASP A 289 -18.56 13.59 16.97
C ASP A 289 -17.93 12.86 18.17
N LYS A 290 -17.80 11.54 18.09
CA LYS A 290 -17.15 10.72 19.14
C LYS A 290 -15.64 10.64 19.00
N ALA A 291 -15.07 11.16 17.90
CA ALA A 291 -13.64 11.14 17.64
C ALA A 291 -12.77 11.77 18.73
N LYS A 292 -13.30 12.76 19.45
CA LYS A 292 -12.61 13.44 20.56
C LYS A 292 -12.28 12.52 21.75
N ALA A 293 -12.85 11.31 21.77
CA ALA A 293 -12.65 10.33 22.85
C ALA A 293 -11.61 9.25 22.49
N ILE A 294 -11.00 9.29 21.28
CA ILE A 294 -9.93 8.35 20.93
C ILE A 294 -8.69 8.68 21.76
N GLY A 295 -8.25 7.72 22.55
CA GLY A 295 -7.01 7.83 23.31
C GLY A 295 -5.77 7.64 22.43
N ALA A 296 -4.63 8.04 22.98
CA ALA A 296 -3.34 7.98 22.31
C ALA A 296 -3.05 6.58 21.73
N LEU A 297 -2.53 6.58 20.52
CA LEU A 297 -2.05 5.40 19.80
C LEU A 297 -0.89 4.74 20.56
N ARG A 298 -0.99 3.46 20.83
CA ARG A 298 0.12 2.67 21.35
C ARG A 298 0.38 1.46 20.46
N ARG A 299 1.67 1.21 20.22
CA ARG A 299 2.13 0.01 19.51
C ARG A 299 2.08 -1.18 20.48
N LEU A 300 1.25 -2.16 20.19
CA LEU A 300 1.27 -3.46 20.84
C LEU A 300 2.16 -4.39 20.01
N ALA A 301 3.29 -4.85 20.55
CA ALA A 301 4.08 -5.90 19.94
C ALA A 301 3.40 -7.24 20.24
N ILE A 302 2.59 -7.73 19.31
CA ILE A 302 2.01 -9.07 19.35
C ILE A 302 3.08 -10.01 18.78
N GLY A 303 3.78 -10.77 19.62
CA GLY A 303 4.65 -11.85 19.13
C GLY A 303 6.10 -11.91 19.60
N SER A 304 6.56 -11.08 20.54
CA SER A 304 7.93 -11.17 21.06
C SER A 304 7.97 -11.46 22.56
N THR A 305 8.37 -12.67 22.91
CA THR A 305 8.74 -13.03 24.30
C THR A 305 10.18 -12.63 24.66
N THR A 306 10.98 -12.19 23.70
CA THR A 306 12.36 -11.76 23.90
C THR A 306 12.79 -10.78 22.84
N ALA A 307 12.45 -9.52 22.95
CA ALA A 307 13.11 -8.49 22.15
C ALA A 307 13.24 -7.20 22.94
N ARG A 308 14.44 -6.63 22.91
CA ARG A 308 14.81 -5.34 23.45
C ARG A 308 13.72 -4.33 23.15
N ARG A 309 13.28 -3.59 24.18
CA ARG A 309 12.28 -2.54 24.10
C ARG A 309 12.64 -1.55 22.97
N PRO A 310 11.89 -1.47 21.89
CA PRO A 310 11.97 -0.27 21.07
C PRO A 310 11.34 0.86 21.87
N ALA A 311 11.99 2.01 21.85
CA ALA A 311 11.52 3.21 22.51
C ALA A 311 10.07 3.53 22.07
N LEU A 312 9.19 3.71 23.04
CA LEU A 312 7.81 4.11 22.82
C LEU A 312 7.83 5.58 22.37
N THR A 313 7.57 5.84 21.10
CA THR A 313 7.27 7.20 20.66
C THR A 313 5.76 7.40 20.80
N VAL A 314 5.37 8.19 21.78
CA VAL A 314 4.01 8.71 21.94
C VAL A 314 3.89 9.89 21.00
N VAL A 315 3.02 9.79 20.00
CA VAL A 315 2.62 10.96 19.22
C VAL A 315 1.33 11.48 19.83
N PRO A 316 1.34 12.70 20.41
CA PRO A 316 0.10 13.34 20.83
C PRO A 316 -0.68 13.78 19.59
N VAL A 317 -1.97 13.53 19.58
CA VAL A 317 -2.93 14.08 18.61
C VAL A 317 -3.52 15.36 19.16
#